data_98dbfca78208dd3d0370bc7c93b390d8
#
_entry.id   98dbfca78208dd3d0370bc7c93b390d8
#
_cell.length_a   1.000
_cell.length_b   1.000
_cell.length_c   1.000
_cell.angle_alpha   90.00
_cell.angle_beta   90.00
_cell.angle_gamma   90.00
#
_symmetry.space_group_name_H-M   'P 1'
#
loop_
_entity.id
_entity.type
_entity.pdbx_description
1 polymer ?
#
loop_
_entity_poly.entity_id
_entity_poly.type
_entity_poly.pdbx_seq_one_letter_code
_entity_poly.pdbx_strand_id
1 'polypeptide(L)'
;YNGDFFLDYPPFYLYCLYFTQLIKNAMGIGYGSPRHIFLIKLFPMIADILIAALVFEVGRKKAGDLTGLCLGIAMAFSPAMICNSAFWGQTDSFFILLLAVSLVLLANDKLYLTAFVYALALLTKPQALLFGPVFLWYVIESKSVKKGAGAIAVGGGTMYLFSLPFAKSLNPLWLLDLYKSTFNGYRYFTINASNIYSVLNLNWKKLDNYVIGDNINGIVIFALLVLTAILWYKRDDKEKIFGCSFVLLARFFGLCTMMHERYSLPLIVIGLLWYTYSPRREILFLTAGVSYGVYENIWEVFNDSFDKTGALYIGLLMTAVSLGAIAINIYMSKGGRKLPLNLRQRYTCGAAIGSVIFTLGGMCGLGTKDTPQTYCQFKNPGDGFVIEYEEEQSIYNLTAYAGEGEYDGSYKIGYDITVTAYDSRDNIINSIGLTNGNVFSWQCEVFPVTAKKIKITSDKADSVLNELIVTGENGAAIHGNITEITGDFGEHSPANTLDEVETFPPINLDGYSKYYYSTYFDEIYFLRSGYEFIQGYPMYETTHPH
;
A
#
# COMPACT_ATOMS: atom_id res chain seq x y z
N TYR A 1 21.19 3.70 4.91
CA TYR A 1 21.76 4.87 5.59
C TYR A 1 23.29 4.89 5.56
N ASN A 2 23.89 3.82 5.11
CA ASN A 2 25.35 3.71 5.00
C ASN A 2 25.86 4.12 3.60
N GLY A 3 24.99 4.51 2.70
CA GLY A 3 25.28 4.96 1.35
C GLY A 3 24.83 6.40 1.12
N ASP A 4 24.88 6.80 -0.12
CA ASP A 4 24.38 8.10 -0.58
C ASP A 4 22.86 8.12 -0.80
N PHE A 5 22.17 7.05 -0.33
CA PHE A 5 20.74 6.85 -0.51
C PHE A 5 19.95 7.38 0.68
N PHE A 6 18.91 8.13 0.39
CA PHE A 6 17.92 8.55 1.37
C PHE A 6 16.90 7.42 1.57
N LEU A 7 16.62 7.08 2.82
CA LEU A 7 15.59 6.13 3.23
C LEU A 7 14.58 6.83 4.13
N ASP A 8 13.33 6.86 3.73
CA ASP A 8 12.27 7.57 4.45
C ASP A 8 11.67 6.75 5.61
N TYR A 9 11.81 5.42 5.56
CA TYR A 9 11.27 4.51 6.57
C TYR A 9 12.34 4.02 7.56
N PRO A 10 11.94 3.72 8.82
CA PRO A 10 12.81 3.03 9.78
C PRO A 10 13.23 1.64 9.27
N PRO A 11 14.42 1.13 9.66
CA PRO A 11 15.12 0.09 8.92
C PRO A 11 14.65 -1.35 9.13
N PHE A 12 13.67 -1.64 9.99
CA PHE A 12 13.39 -3.05 10.33
C PHE A 12 12.80 -3.84 9.16
N TYR A 13 12.00 -3.22 8.30
CA TYR A 13 11.45 -3.92 7.14
C TYR A 13 12.51 -4.26 6.08
N LEU A 14 13.65 -3.59 6.07
CA LEU A 14 14.77 -3.92 5.17
C LEU A 14 15.29 -5.35 5.36
N TYR A 15 15.17 -5.93 6.56
CA TYR A 15 15.48 -7.34 6.76
C TYR A 15 14.55 -8.25 5.95
N CYS A 16 13.26 -7.93 5.87
CA CYS A 16 12.29 -8.68 5.07
C CYS A 16 12.66 -8.60 3.58
N LEU A 17 13.00 -7.41 3.09
CA LEU A 17 13.43 -7.20 1.70
C LEU A 17 14.73 -7.95 1.39
N TYR A 18 15.68 -7.95 2.32
CA TYR A 18 16.90 -8.73 2.17
C TYR A 18 16.62 -10.23 2.02
N PHE A 19 15.72 -10.79 2.85
CA PHE A 19 15.31 -12.19 2.73
C PHE A 19 14.55 -12.46 1.43
N THR A 20 13.69 -11.55 0.99
CA THR A 20 13.02 -11.63 -0.32
C THR A 20 14.03 -11.78 -1.44
N GLN A 21 15.07 -10.94 -1.43
CA GLN A 21 16.13 -10.98 -2.44
C GLN A 21 16.95 -12.28 -2.39
N LEU A 22 17.26 -12.79 -1.19
CA LEU A 22 17.95 -14.10 -1.05
C LEU A 22 17.13 -15.23 -1.67
N ILE A 23 15.81 -15.27 -1.41
CA ILE A 23 14.91 -16.28 -1.97
C ILE A 23 14.86 -16.14 -3.49
N LYS A 24 14.70 -14.91 -4.02
CA LYS A 24 14.69 -14.62 -5.45
C LYS A 24 15.94 -15.17 -6.13
N ASN A 25 17.13 -14.85 -5.59
CA ASN A 25 18.40 -15.30 -6.14
C ASN A 25 18.57 -16.83 -6.07
N ALA A 26 18.23 -17.43 -4.93
CA ALA A 26 18.33 -18.88 -4.74
C ALA A 26 17.41 -19.67 -5.68
N MET A 27 16.27 -19.12 -6.05
CA MET A 27 15.28 -19.73 -6.94
C MET A 27 15.48 -19.36 -8.43
N GLY A 28 16.43 -18.48 -8.76
CA GLY A 28 16.66 -18.01 -10.12
C GLY A 28 15.43 -17.29 -10.71
N ILE A 29 14.68 -16.56 -9.87
CA ILE A 29 13.48 -15.85 -10.31
C ILE A 29 13.89 -14.58 -11.05
N GLY A 30 13.39 -14.42 -12.28
CA GLY A 30 13.60 -13.21 -13.09
C GLY A 30 13.04 -11.97 -12.40
N TYR A 31 13.68 -10.85 -12.67
CA TYR A 31 13.26 -9.56 -12.15
C TYR A 31 11.93 -9.14 -12.80
N GLY A 32 11.03 -8.45 -12.06
CA GLY A 32 9.73 -8.04 -12.59
C GLY A 32 8.72 -9.17 -12.88
N SER A 33 9.17 -10.43 -12.84
CA SER A 33 8.28 -11.57 -13.11
C SER A 33 7.14 -11.69 -12.08
N PRO A 34 5.99 -12.33 -12.44
CA PRO A 34 4.89 -12.55 -11.49
C PRO A 34 5.33 -13.25 -10.19
N ARG A 35 6.36 -14.10 -10.26
CA ARG A 35 6.96 -14.75 -9.08
C ARG A 35 7.73 -13.77 -8.21
N HIS A 36 8.39 -12.80 -8.82
CA HIS A 36 9.09 -11.75 -8.09
C HIS A 36 8.11 -10.81 -7.38
N ILE A 37 7.05 -10.35 -8.07
CA ILE A 37 5.97 -9.55 -7.48
C ILE A 37 5.33 -10.30 -6.30
N PHE A 38 5.06 -11.59 -6.45
CA PHE A 38 4.55 -12.41 -5.36
C PHE A 38 5.51 -12.44 -4.15
N LEU A 39 6.82 -12.58 -4.40
CA LEU A 39 7.82 -12.58 -3.32
C LEU A 39 7.89 -11.26 -2.55
N ILE A 40 7.76 -10.13 -3.24
CA ILE A 40 7.73 -8.80 -2.58
C ILE A 40 6.53 -8.70 -1.64
N LYS A 41 5.38 -9.23 -2.04
CA LYS A 41 4.14 -9.23 -1.25
C LYS A 41 4.11 -10.32 -0.16
N LEU A 42 5.09 -11.23 -0.14
CA LEU A 42 5.08 -12.42 0.72
C LEU A 42 5.03 -12.09 2.21
N PHE A 43 5.88 -11.18 2.70
CA PHE A 43 5.93 -10.84 4.12
C PHE A 43 4.65 -10.14 4.62
N PRO A 44 4.06 -9.16 3.91
CA PRO A 44 2.74 -8.63 4.26
C PRO A 44 1.64 -9.69 4.29
N MET A 45 1.58 -10.60 3.30
CA MET A 45 0.60 -11.69 3.27
C MET A 45 0.79 -12.69 4.42
N ILE A 46 2.03 -13.04 4.77
CA ILE A 46 2.33 -13.86 5.94
C ILE A 46 1.86 -13.13 7.22
N ALA A 47 2.08 -11.83 7.30
CA ALA A 47 1.62 -11.04 8.44
C ALA A 47 0.09 -11.07 8.58
N ASP A 48 -0.67 -11.00 7.50
CA ASP A 48 -2.14 -11.13 7.53
C ASP A 48 -2.59 -12.49 8.09
N ILE A 49 -1.96 -13.57 7.64
CA ILE A 49 -2.23 -14.92 8.16
C ILE A 49 -1.92 -15.00 9.66
N LEU A 50 -0.79 -14.45 10.08
CA LEU A 50 -0.40 -14.43 11.49
C LEU A 50 -1.31 -13.54 12.35
N ILE A 51 -1.81 -12.42 11.81
CA ILE A 51 -2.82 -11.59 12.47
C ILE A 51 -4.13 -12.37 12.63
N ALA A 52 -4.58 -13.06 11.59
CA ALA A 52 -5.78 -13.89 11.66
C ALA A 52 -5.64 -15.01 12.70
N ALA A 53 -4.47 -15.67 12.75
CA ALA A 53 -4.15 -16.68 13.75
C ALA A 53 -4.10 -16.09 15.18
N LEU A 54 -3.54 -14.88 15.34
CA LEU A 54 -3.53 -14.16 16.62
C LEU A 54 -4.94 -13.85 17.10
N VAL A 55 -5.79 -13.31 16.22
CA VAL A 55 -7.19 -12.98 16.52
C VAL A 55 -7.98 -14.25 16.87
N PHE A 56 -7.77 -15.33 16.10
CA PHE A 56 -8.35 -16.65 16.39
C PHE A 56 -7.97 -17.13 17.80
N GLU A 57 -6.67 -17.17 18.09
CA GLU A 57 -6.17 -17.76 19.35
C GLU A 57 -6.55 -16.92 20.57
N VAL A 58 -6.48 -15.59 20.48
CA VAL A 58 -6.94 -14.70 21.55
C VAL A 58 -8.45 -14.80 21.72
N GLY A 59 -9.20 -14.85 20.61
CA GLY A 59 -10.66 -15.02 20.60
C GLY A 59 -11.08 -16.35 21.23
N ARG A 60 -10.41 -17.44 20.84
CA ARG A 60 -10.64 -18.77 21.40
C ARG A 60 -10.48 -18.79 22.91
N LYS A 61 -9.38 -18.25 23.42
CA LYS A 61 -9.07 -18.21 24.86
C LYS A 61 -9.97 -17.29 25.68
N LYS A 62 -10.42 -16.17 25.10
CA LYS A 62 -11.15 -15.12 25.84
C LYS A 62 -12.66 -15.16 25.63
N ALA A 63 -13.13 -15.60 24.47
CA ALA A 63 -14.54 -15.50 24.08
C ALA A 63 -15.19 -16.84 23.67
N GLY A 64 -14.40 -17.94 23.61
CA GLY A 64 -14.84 -19.29 23.26
C GLY A 64 -14.43 -19.73 21.86
N ASP A 65 -14.34 -21.05 21.63
CA ASP A 65 -13.76 -21.66 20.44
C ASP A 65 -14.43 -21.20 19.13
N LEU A 66 -15.74 -21.30 19.03
CA LEU A 66 -16.49 -20.88 17.84
C LEU A 66 -16.37 -19.37 17.60
N THR A 67 -16.41 -18.57 18.67
CA THR A 67 -16.20 -17.11 18.56
C THR A 67 -14.81 -16.81 18.02
N GLY A 68 -13.77 -17.46 18.54
CA GLY A 68 -12.41 -17.32 18.05
C GLY A 68 -12.28 -17.70 16.58
N LEU A 69 -12.86 -18.85 16.18
CA LEU A 69 -12.85 -19.30 14.79
C LEU A 69 -13.50 -18.27 13.85
N CYS A 70 -14.69 -17.79 14.21
CA CYS A 70 -15.40 -16.79 13.39
C CYS A 70 -14.63 -15.46 13.29
N LEU A 71 -14.00 -14.99 14.36
CA LEU A 71 -13.19 -13.78 14.34
C LEU A 71 -11.91 -13.97 13.50
N GLY A 72 -11.27 -15.14 13.59
CA GLY A 72 -10.13 -15.50 12.74
C GLY A 72 -10.50 -15.52 11.26
N ILE A 73 -11.66 -16.11 10.90
CA ILE A 73 -12.19 -16.09 9.53
C ILE A 73 -12.50 -14.66 9.09
N ALA A 74 -13.19 -13.87 9.91
CA ALA A 74 -13.50 -12.47 9.59
C ALA A 74 -12.22 -11.64 9.35
N MET A 75 -11.14 -11.93 10.07
CA MET A 75 -9.84 -11.29 9.86
C MET A 75 -9.14 -11.79 8.60
N ALA A 76 -9.10 -13.11 8.37
CA ALA A 76 -8.47 -13.70 7.18
C ALA A 76 -9.14 -13.27 5.87
N PHE A 77 -10.44 -13.01 5.91
CA PHE A 77 -11.24 -12.50 4.81
C PHE A 77 -11.60 -11.02 5.00
N SER A 78 -10.70 -10.23 5.60
CA SER A 78 -10.87 -8.77 5.64
C SER A 78 -10.50 -8.16 4.30
N PRO A 79 -11.46 -7.59 3.53
CA PRO A 79 -11.18 -7.08 2.19
C PRO A 79 -10.17 -5.92 2.22
N ALA A 80 -10.23 -5.04 3.22
CA ALA A 80 -9.28 -3.95 3.38
C ALA A 80 -7.84 -4.43 3.62
N MET A 81 -7.65 -5.51 4.40
CA MET A 81 -6.33 -6.09 4.64
C MET A 81 -5.78 -6.76 3.38
N ILE A 82 -6.61 -7.57 2.71
CA ILE A 82 -6.22 -8.25 1.46
C ILE A 82 -5.88 -7.23 0.37
N CYS A 83 -6.70 -6.18 0.21
CA CYS A 83 -6.40 -5.11 -0.74
C CYS A 83 -5.08 -4.43 -0.44
N ASN A 84 -4.80 -4.14 0.82
CA ASN A 84 -3.58 -3.44 1.22
C ASN A 84 -2.32 -4.30 1.03
N SER A 85 -2.35 -5.58 1.39
CA SER A 85 -1.18 -6.47 1.41
C SER A 85 -1.00 -7.26 0.12
N ALA A 86 -1.99 -8.11 -0.21
CA ALA A 86 -1.88 -9.04 -1.33
C ALA A 86 -2.11 -8.34 -2.68
N PHE A 87 -2.99 -7.35 -2.72
CA PHE A 87 -3.31 -6.63 -3.94
C PHE A 87 -2.33 -5.44 -4.14
N TRP A 88 -2.24 -4.51 -3.18
CA TRP A 88 -1.37 -3.33 -3.29
C TRP A 88 0.12 -3.60 -2.99
N GLY A 89 0.44 -4.61 -2.19
CA GLY A 89 1.82 -4.89 -1.80
C GLY A 89 2.35 -4.05 -0.63
N GLN A 90 1.48 -3.31 0.07
CA GLN A 90 1.86 -2.44 1.19
C GLN A 90 2.35 -3.22 2.41
N THR A 91 3.31 -2.67 3.11
CA THR A 91 3.96 -3.29 4.28
C THR A 91 3.17 -3.13 5.58
N ASP A 92 2.01 -2.47 5.56
CA ASP A 92 1.23 -2.14 6.75
C ASP A 92 0.88 -3.35 7.61
N SER A 93 0.52 -4.48 7.00
CA SER A 93 0.18 -5.72 7.72
C SER A 93 1.33 -6.20 8.62
N PHE A 94 2.57 -6.05 8.18
CA PHE A 94 3.73 -6.42 8.99
C PHE A 94 3.86 -5.52 10.24
N PHE A 95 3.70 -4.22 10.07
CA PHE A 95 3.65 -3.27 11.18
C PHE A 95 2.47 -3.57 12.14
N ILE A 96 1.25 -3.82 11.58
CA ILE A 96 0.04 -4.10 12.34
C ILE A 96 0.17 -5.38 13.17
N LEU A 97 0.82 -6.41 12.63
CA LEU A 97 1.13 -7.64 13.37
C LEU A 97 1.95 -7.35 14.62
N LEU A 98 3.06 -6.62 14.47
CA LEU A 98 3.92 -6.27 15.61
C LEU A 98 3.18 -5.43 16.65
N LEU A 99 2.39 -4.45 16.20
CA LEU A 99 1.55 -3.64 17.08
C LEU A 99 0.51 -4.50 17.82
N ALA A 100 -0.23 -5.36 17.11
CA ALA A 100 -1.26 -6.21 17.70
C ALA A 100 -0.66 -7.17 18.74
N VAL A 101 0.48 -7.81 18.44
CA VAL A 101 1.20 -8.67 19.37
C VAL A 101 1.63 -7.88 20.60
N SER A 102 2.15 -6.65 20.44
CA SER A 102 2.58 -5.82 21.56
C SER A 102 1.41 -5.46 22.48
N LEU A 103 0.22 -5.11 21.92
CA LEU A 103 -0.99 -4.81 22.71
C LEU A 103 -1.51 -6.06 23.46
N VAL A 104 -1.48 -7.22 22.83
CA VAL A 104 -1.86 -8.49 23.47
C VAL A 104 -0.88 -8.87 24.58
N LEU A 105 0.42 -8.69 24.39
CA LEU A 105 1.43 -8.90 25.43
C LEU A 105 1.23 -7.94 26.61
N LEU A 106 0.92 -6.67 26.33
CA LEU A 106 0.61 -5.67 27.36
C LEU A 106 -0.63 -6.09 28.18
N ALA A 107 -1.69 -6.55 27.51
CA ALA A 107 -2.91 -7.04 28.17
C ALA A 107 -2.68 -8.30 29.02
N ASN A 108 -1.60 -9.04 28.76
CA ASN A 108 -1.17 -10.20 29.54
C ASN A 108 0.01 -9.88 30.50
N ASP A 109 0.24 -8.62 30.83
CA ASP A 109 1.25 -8.13 31.79
C ASP A 109 2.71 -8.50 31.45
N LYS A 110 3.02 -8.72 30.15
CA LYS A 110 4.35 -9.08 29.65
C LYS A 110 5.15 -7.84 29.22
N LEU A 111 5.29 -6.86 30.11
CA LEU A 111 5.80 -5.51 29.80
C LEU A 111 7.14 -5.49 29.02
N TYR A 112 8.11 -6.34 29.39
CA TYR A 112 9.42 -6.32 28.69
C TYR A 112 9.35 -6.91 27.29
N LEU A 113 8.57 -7.99 27.09
CA LEU A 113 8.28 -8.52 25.74
C LEU A 113 7.47 -7.50 24.92
N THR A 114 6.54 -6.81 25.56
CA THR A 114 5.82 -5.68 24.94
C THR A 114 6.79 -4.62 24.45
N ALA A 115 7.72 -4.17 25.29
CA ALA A 115 8.71 -3.16 24.93
C ALA A 115 9.60 -3.61 23.76
N PHE A 116 10.00 -4.89 23.75
CA PHE A 116 10.77 -5.47 22.65
C PHE A 116 9.99 -5.44 21.33
N VAL A 117 8.77 -6.02 21.29
CA VAL A 117 7.97 -6.10 20.06
C VAL A 117 7.50 -4.72 19.59
N TYR A 118 7.15 -3.84 20.53
CA TYR A 118 6.76 -2.47 20.20
C TYR A 118 7.92 -1.66 19.59
N ALA A 119 9.15 -1.88 20.06
CA ALA A 119 10.34 -1.28 19.46
C ALA A 119 10.55 -1.74 18.01
N LEU A 120 10.28 -3.01 17.70
CA LEU A 120 10.29 -3.50 16.32
C LEU A 120 9.18 -2.85 15.46
N ALA A 121 7.98 -2.65 16.04
CA ALA A 121 6.91 -1.91 15.36
C ALA A 121 7.32 -0.47 15.06
N LEU A 122 7.96 0.23 16.00
CA LEU A 122 8.53 1.56 15.80
C LEU A 122 9.55 1.55 14.65
N LEU A 123 10.47 0.60 14.63
CA LEU A 123 11.47 0.45 13.58
C LEU A 123 10.89 -0.01 12.23
N THR A 124 9.62 -0.39 12.18
CA THR A 124 8.92 -0.70 10.92
C THR A 124 8.22 0.53 10.35
N LYS A 125 7.42 1.22 11.18
CA LYS A 125 6.68 2.43 10.75
C LYS A 125 6.59 3.47 11.87
N PRO A 126 6.82 4.76 11.58
CA PRO A 126 6.72 5.85 12.57
C PRO A 126 5.33 5.97 13.20
N GLN A 127 4.28 5.51 12.52
CA GLN A 127 2.91 5.47 13.02
C GLN A 127 2.76 4.74 14.35
N ALA A 128 3.67 3.81 14.66
CA ALA A 128 3.68 3.12 15.96
C ALA A 128 3.79 4.09 17.14
N LEU A 129 4.44 5.26 16.98
CA LEU A 129 4.56 6.29 18.02
C LEU A 129 3.20 6.73 18.56
N LEU A 130 2.16 6.72 17.72
CA LEU A 130 0.81 7.07 18.12
C LEU A 130 0.30 6.26 19.32
N PHE A 131 0.71 5.01 19.44
CA PHE A 131 0.27 4.12 20.53
C PHE A 131 1.12 4.26 21.80
N GLY A 132 2.18 5.04 21.75
CA GLY A 132 3.04 5.35 22.92
C GLY A 132 2.29 5.75 24.19
N PRO A 133 1.24 6.59 24.12
CA PRO A 133 0.43 6.95 25.28
C PRO A 133 -0.20 5.75 26.00
N VAL A 134 -0.65 4.74 25.29
CA VAL A 134 -1.26 3.53 25.89
C VAL A 134 -0.22 2.77 26.74
N PHE A 135 1.00 2.62 26.20
CA PHE A 135 2.12 2.01 26.95
C PHE A 135 2.55 2.87 28.13
N LEU A 136 2.56 4.18 27.96
CA LEU A 136 2.91 5.13 29.02
C LEU A 136 1.90 5.06 30.18
N TRP A 137 0.59 5.09 29.90
CA TRP A 137 -0.44 5.00 30.92
C TRP A 137 -0.37 3.67 31.68
N TYR A 138 -0.07 2.58 30.98
CA TYR A 138 0.15 1.28 31.62
C TYR A 138 1.35 1.30 32.60
N VAL A 139 2.47 1.88 32.19
CA VAL A 139 3.68 1.99 33.04
C VAL A 139 3.40 2.88 34.25
N ILE A 140 2.76 4.03 34.07
CA ILE A 140 2.41 4.95 35.17
C ILE A 140 1.48 4.25 36.16
N GLU A 141 0.47 3.53 35.69
CA GLU A 141 -0.48 2.77 36.53
C GLU A 141 0.23 1.68 37.35
N SER A 142 1.29 1.09 36.80
CA SER A 142 2.09 0.08 37.52
C SER A 142 2.80 0.62 38.76
N LYS A 143 2.91 1.94 38.93
CA LYS A 143 3.58 2.65 40.05
C LYS A 143 5.01 2.17 40.31
N SER A 144 5.68 1.60 39.30
CA SER A 144 7.03 1.03 39.43
C SER A 144 8.02 1.68 38.47
N VAL A 145 8.86 2.55 39.01
CA VAL A 145 9.95 3.19 38.26
C VAL A 145 10.90 2.14 37.64
N LYS A 146 11.19 1.06 38.38
CA LYS A 146 12.05 -0.05 37.89
C LYS A 146 11.47 -0.72 36.65
N LYS A 147 10.14 -0.99 36.64
CA LYS A 147 9.46 -1.56 35.46
C LYS A 147 9.52 -0.60 34.27
N GLY A 148 9.28 0.69 34.50
CA GLY A 148 9.37 1.74 33.47
C GLY A 148 10.78 1.85 32.89
N ALA A 149 11.78 1.98 33.74
CA ALA A 149 13.19 2.06 33.32
C ALA A 149 13.64 0.79 32.57
N GLY A 150 13.24 -0.40 33.05
CA GLY A 150 13.52 -1.65 32.38
C GLY A 150 12.84 -1.76 31.01
N ALA A 151 11.60 -1.30 30.86
CA ALA A 151 10.91 -1.28 29.57
C ALA A 151 11.59 -0.32 28.57
N ILE A 152 12.02 0.87 29.05
CA ILE A 152 12.78 1.82 28.22
C ILE A 152 14.12 1.22 27.81
N ALA A 153 14.84 0.55 28.72
CA ALA A 153 16.11 -0.09 28.40
C ALA A 153 15.96 -1.20 27.37
N VAL A 154 14.93 -2.06 27.50
CA VAL A 154 14.64 -3.13 26.53
C VAL A 154 14.24 -2.52 25.18
N GLY A 155 13.30 -1.58 25.16
CA GLY A 155 12.83 -0.94 23.93
C GLY A 155 13.95 -0.17 23.22
N GLY A 156 14.65 0.69 23.92
CA GLY A 156 15.78 1.48 23.39
C GLY A 156 16.94 0.59 22.92
N GLY A 157 17.29 -0.43 23.70
CA GLY A 157 18.30 -1.42 23.33
C GLY A 157 17.92 -2.18 22.05
N THR A 158 16.64 -2.58 21.93
CA THR A 158 16.11 -3.24 20.72
C THR A 158 16.21 -2.31 19.52
N MET A 159 15.73 -1.07 19.64
CA MET A 159 15.82 -0.09 18.55
C MET A 159 17.28 0.12 18.11
N TYR A 160 18.18 0.29 19.04
CA TYR A 160 19.60 0.46 18.75
C TYR A 160 20.20 -0.74 18.02
N LEU A 161 20.04 -1.95 18.58
CA LEU A 161 20.64 -3.17 18.03
C LEU A 161 20.14 -3.50 16.63
N PHE A 162 18.82 -3.43 16.39
CA PHE A 162 18.23 -3.77 15.10
C PHE A 162 18.43 -2.67 14.04
N SER A 163 18.74 -1.46 14.42
CA SER A 163 19.08 -0.38 13.48
C SER A 163 20.58 -0.27 13.18
N LEU A 164 21.44 -0.85 14.02
CA LEU A 164 22.89 -0.72 13.93
C LEU A 164 23.50 -1.13 12.58
N PRO A 165 23.06 -2.23 11.90
CA PRO A 165 23.59 -2.60 10.58
C PRO A 165 23.38 -1.55 9.49
N PHE A 166 22.42 -0.65 9.66
CA PHE A 166 22.07 0.41 8.72
C PHE A 166 22.63 1.77 9.09
N ALA A 167 23.28 1.89 10.24
CA ALA A 167 23.79 3.15 10.78
C ALA A 167 25.12 3.56 10.11
N LYS A 168 25.27 4.86 9.80
CA LYS A 168 26.56 5.43 9.36
C LYS A 168 27.59 5.50 10.49
N SER A 169 27.12 5.52 11.74
CA SER A 169 27.96 5.62 12.94
C SER A 169 27.29 4.95 14.12
N LEU A 170 28.05 4.68 15.18
CA LEU A 170 27.53 4.12 16.43
C LEU A 170 26.67 5.10 17.24
N ASN A 171 26.54 6.36 16.80
CA ASN A 171 25.72 7.35 17.48
C ASN A 171 24.23 7.07 17.24
N PRO A 172 23.42 6.73 18.28
CA PRO A 172 21.99 6.39 18.10
C PRO A 172 21.10 7.58 17.70
N LEU A 173 21.59 8.80 17.76
CA LEU A 173 20.81 10.01 17.46
C LEU A 173 20.39 10.10 16.00
N TRP A 174 21.06 9.40 15.09
CA TRP A 174 20.66 9.34 13.69
C TRP A 174 19.21 8.83 13.49
N LEU A 175 18.73 7.94 14.36
CA LEU A 175 17.34 7.51 14.34
C LEU A 175 16.37 8.67 14.61
N LEU A 176 16.71 9.57 15.53
CA LEU A 176 15.87 10.74 15.81
C LEU A 176 15.81 11.69 14.60
N ASP A 177 16.92 11.84 13.90
CA ASP A 177 16.97 12.67 12.70
C ASP A 177 16.18 12.04 11.56
N LEU A 178 16.23 10.70 11.41
CA LEU A 178 15.39 9.96 10.48
C LEU A 178 13.90 10.20 10.77
N TYR A 179 13.45 10.02 12.01
CA TYR A 179 12.04 10.27 12.37
C TYR A 179 11.63 11.72 12.10
N LYS A 180 12.49 12.70 12.38
CA LYS A 180 12.21 14.10 12.07
C LYS A 180 12.07 14.35 10.58
N SER A 181 12.93 13.77 9.74
CA SER A 181 12.84 13.92 8.29
C SER A 181 11.56 13.30 7.75
N THR A 182 11.22 12.08 8.19
CA THR A 182 9.98 11.40 7.80
C THR A 182 8.73 12.21 8.15
N PHE A 183 8.65 12.78 9.35
CA PHE A 183 7.52 13.63 9.73
C PHE A 183 7.45 14.96 8.98
N ASN A 184 8.53 15.41 8.38
CA ASN A 184 8.55 16.64 7.59
C ASN A 184 8.40 16.41 6.08
N GLY A 185 8.40 15.16 5.61
CA GLY A 185 8.40 14.82 4.19
C GLY A 185 7.12 15.20 3.46
N TYR A 186 5.97 14.89 4.03
CA TYR A 186 4.66 15.05 3.39
C TYR A 186 3.78 16.07 4.11
N ARG A 187 4.11 17.36 3.99
CA ARG A 187 3.42 18.46 4.69
C ARG A 187 2.13 18.89 3.99
N TYR A 188 1.13 17.98 3.94
CA TYR A 188 -0.20 18.22 3.37
C TYR A 188 -1.27 18.06 4.45
N PHE A 189 -2.44 18.71 4.27
CA PHE A 189 -3.57 18.50 5.18
C PHE A 189 -4.01 17.05 5.20
N THR A 190 -4.17 16.43 4.03
CA THR A 190 -4.42 15.00 3.88
C THR A 190 -3.97 14.54 2.50
N ILE A 191 -3.65 13.26 2.38
CA ILE A 191 -3.18 12.60 1.16
C ILE A 191 -4.13 11.43 0.93
N ASN A 192 -5.20 11.70 0.20
CA ASN A 192 -6.27 10.74 -0.12
C ASN A 192 -6.93 10.07 1.10
N ALA A 193 -6.70 10.55 2.32
CA ALA A 193 -7.41 10.03 3.49
C ALA A 193 -8.78 10.69 3.63
N SER A 194 -9.84 9.89 3.70
CA SER A 194 -11.21 10.35 3.90
C SER A 194 -11.42 10.77 5.36
N ASN A 195 -10.93 11.95 5.71
CA ASN A 195 -11.01 12.56 7.04
C ASN A 195 -11.63 13.97 6.96
N ILE A 196 -11.58 14.74 8.06
CA ILE A 196 -12.16 16.08 8.09
C ILE A 196 -11.57 17.02 7.03
N TYR A 197 -10.29 16.88 6.69
CA TYR A 197 -9.63 17.77 5.73
C TYR A 197 -10.03 17.47 4.29
N SER A 198 -10.28 16.21 3.93
CA SER A 198 -10.82 15.86 2.62
C SER A 198 -12.26 16.40 2.46
N VAL A 199 -13.08 16.31 3.51
CA VAL A 199 -14.43 16.92 3.55
C VAL A 199 -14.36 18.43 3.33
N LEU A 200 -13.36 19.11 3.89
CA LEU A 200 -13.11 20.54 3.73
C LEU A 200 -12.43 20.90 2.40
N ASN A 201 -12.25 19.93 1.48
CA ASN A 201 -11.58 20.13 0.19
C ASN A 201 -10.11 20.57 0.31
N LEU A 202 -9.42 20.06 1.34
CA LEU A 202 -8.01 20.32 1.61
C LEU A 202 -7.09 19.15 1.21
N ASN A 203 -7.60 18.15 0.46
CA ASN A 203 -6.79 17.06 -0.05
C ASN A 203 -5.68 17.60 -0.96
N TRP A 204 -4.43 17.15 -0.75
CA TRP A 204 -3.22 17.60 -1.42
C TRP A 204 -2.93 19.12 -1.30
N LYS A 205 -3.50 19.81 -0.31
CA LYS A 205 -3.15 21.21 0.00
C LYS A 205 -2.01 21.24 1.00
N LYS A 206 -0.93 22.00 0.68
CA LYS A 206 0.24 22.15 1.55
C LYS A 206 -0.11 22.90 2.82
N LEU A 207 0.38 22.41 3.97
CA LEU A 207 0.20 23.04 5.29
C LEU A 207 0.84 24.42 5.37
N ASP A 208 1.98 24.61 4.73
CA ASP A 208 2.77 25.84 4.77
C ASP A 208 2.02 27.07 4.23
N ASN A 209 0.96 26.84 3.45
CA ASN A 209 0.13 27.91 2.92
C ASN A 209 -0.92 28.44 3.92
N TYR A 210 -0.95 27.90 5.16
CA TYR A 210 -1.98 28.23 6.15
C TYR A 210 -1.38 28.49 7.53
N VAL A 211 -1.74 29.62 8.14
CA VAL A 211 -1.19 30.09 9.45
C VAL A 211 -1.37 29.08 10.58
N ILE A 212 -2.44 28.26 10.55
CA ILE A 212 -2.75 27.27 11.59
C ILE A 212 -2.11 25.91 11.28
N GLY A 213 -1.60 25.69 10.06
CA GLY A 213 -1.15 24.38 9.57
C GLY A 213 -0.13 23.68 10.49
N ASP A 214 0.84 24.43 11.00
CA ASP A 214 1.93 23.86 11.83
C ASP A 214 1.49 23.49 13.24
N ASN A 215 0.51 24.16 13.81
CA ASN A 215 0.13 23.99 15.23
C ASN A 215 -1.06 23.05 15.43
N ILE A 216 -1.83 22.73 14.38
CA ILE A 216 -3.08 21.99 14.52
C ILE A 216 -2.83 20.57 15.06
N ASN A 217 -1.80 19.88 14.59
CA ASN A 217 -1.44 18.55 15.07
C ASN A 217 -1.05 18.55 16.54
N GLY A 218 -0.29 19.54 16.99
CA GLY A 218 0.09 19.67 18.40
C GLY A 218 -1.13 19.80 19.32
N ILE A 219 -2.09 20.63 18.95
CA ILE A 219 -3.35 20.84 19.69
C ILE A 219 -4.17 19.54 19.73
N VAL A 220 -4.34 18.90 18.56
CA VAL A 220 -5.10 17.66 18.45
C VAL A 220 -4.45 16.55 19.26
N ILE A 221 -3.13 16.34 19.13
CA ILE A 221 -2.40 15.33 19.89
C ILE A 221 -2.54 15.56 21.39
N PHE A 222 -2.38 16.81 21.87
CA PHE A 222 -2.58 17.12 23.27
C PHE A 222 -4.00 16.79 23.77
N ALA A 223 -5.02 17.17 23.00
CA ALA A 223 -6.41 16.84 23.33
C ALA A 223 -6.67 15.32 23.36
N LEU A 224 -6.05 14.56 22.45
CA LEU A 224 -6.12 13.11 22.41
C LEU A 224 -5.41 12.44 23.60
N LEU A 225 -4.27 12.98 24.03
CA LEU A 225 -3.59 12.51 25.24
C LEU A 225 -4.47 12.69 26.48
N VAL A 226 -5.09 13.85 26.63
CA VAL A 226 -6.01 14.13 27.74
C VAL A 226 -7.24 13.21 27.67
N LEU A 227 -7.87 13.07 26.50
CA LEU A 227 -9.03 12.20 26.33
C LEU A 227 -8.70 10.74 26.68
N THR A 228 -7.60 10.21 26.15
CA THR A 228 -7.21 8.82 26.41
C THR A 228 -6.82 8.59 27.87
N ALA A 229 -6.18 9.57 28.54
CA ALA A 229 -5.93 9.51 29.98
C ALA A 229 -7.25 9.42 30.77
N ILE A 230 -8.22 10.27 30.46
CA ILE A 230 -9.55 10.24 31.11
C ILE A 230 -10.22 8.87 30.93
N LEU A 231 -10.21 8.32 29.71
CA LEU A 231 -10.81 7.02 29.43
C LEU A 231 -10.04 5.88 30.13
N TRP A 232 -8.73 5.98 30.21
CA TRP A 232 -7.86 5.01 30.88
C TRP A 232 -8.14 4.91 32.37
N TYR A 233 -8.09 6.04 33.08
CA TYR A 233 -8.23 6.07 34.54
C TYR A 233 -9.67 5.89 35.05
N LYS A 234 -10.68 5.93 34.16
CA LYS A 234 -12.06 5.57 34.49
C LYS A 234 -12.31 4.07 34.51
N ARG A 235 -11.31 3.24 34.20
CA ARG A 235 -11.47 1.78 34.04
C ARG A 235 -10.32 1.03 34.67
N ASP A 236 -10.62 -0.08 35.34
CA ASP A 236 -9.65 -0.96 35.98
C ASP A 236 -9.43 -2.27 35.21
N ASP A 237 -10.14 -2.49 34.10
CA ASP A 237 -10.08 -3.71 33.31
C ASP A 237 -8.98 -3.64 32.20
N LYS A 238 -8.53 -4.80 31.72
CA LYS A 238 -7.54 -4.90 30.63
C LYS A 238 -8.09 -4.52 29.26
N GLU A 239 -9.41 -4.45 29.11
CA GLU A 239 -10.09 -4.08 27.88
C GLU A 239 -9.80 -2.63 27.47
N LYS A 240 -9.46 -1.78 28.45
CA LYS A 240 -9.09 -0.36 28.23
C LYS A 240 -7.90 -0.19 27.29
N ILE A 241 -6.98 -1.16 27.25
CA ILE A 241 -5.81 -1.13 26.35
C ILE A 241 -6.29 -1.03 24.89
N PHE A 242 -7.22 -1.91 24.48
CA PHE A 242 -7.73 -1.93 23.12
C PHE A 242 -8.72 -0.78 22.85
N GLY A 243 -9.59 -0.49 23.82
CA GLY A 243 -10.57 0.60 23.68
C GLY A 243 -9.90 1.98 23.56
N CYS A 244 -8.88 2.26 24.37
CA CYS A 244 -8.11 3.51 24.27
C CYS A 244 -7.27 3.56 22.97
N SER A 245 -6.65 2.43 22.56
CA SER A 245 -5.92 2.34 21.28
C SER A 245 -6.85 2.61 20.10
N PHE A 246 -8.06 2.07 20.12
CA PHE A 246 -9.04 2.29 19.06
C PHE A 246 -9.48 3.76 18.99
N VAL A 247 -9.85 4.36 20.12
CA VAL A 247 -10.23 5.79 20.17
C VAL A 247 -9.09 6.67 19.71
N LEU A 248 -7.86 6.40 20.19
CA LEU A 248 -6.68 7.18 19.87
C LEU A 248 -6.43 7.21 18.35
N LEU A 249 -6.38 6.05 17.70
CA LEU A 249 -6.15 5.96 16.27
C LEU A 249 -7.31 6.52 15.44
N ALA A 250 -8.56 6.20 15.80
CA ALA A 250 -9.74 6.67 15.07
C ALA A 250 -9.83 8.20 15.08
N ARG A 251 -9.49 8.84 16.20
CA ARG A 251 -9.47 10.29 16.31
C ARG A 251 -8.26 10.94 15.68
N PHE A 252 -7.11 10.30 15.78
CA PHE A 252 -5.89 10.77 15.11
C PHE A 252 -6.09 10.79 13.60
N PHE A 253 -6.59 9.69 13.02
CA PHE A 253 -6.90 9.62 11.59
C PHE A 253 -7.91 10.70 11.16
N GLY A 254 -8.96 10.90 11.97
CA GLY A 254 -10.02 11.85 11.64
C GLY A 254 -9.65 13.33 11.77
N LEU A 255 -8.70 13.67 12.64
CA LEU A 255 -8.44 15.06 13.06
C LEU A 255 -7.02 15.56 12.84
N CYS A 256 -6.01 14.67 12.68
CA CYS A 256 -4.64 15.09 12.39
C CYS A 256 -4.43 15.25 10.89
N THR A 257 -3.47 16.11 10.55
CA THR A 257 -3.00 16.29 9.18
C THR A 257 -1.99 15.22 8.77
N MET A 258 -1.57 15.19 7.53
CA MET A 258 -0.59 14.25 6.96
C MET A 258 -1.05 12.79 7.03
N MET A 259 -2.37 12.56 6.88
CA MET A 259 -2.95 11.21 6.88
C MET A 259 -3.05 10.66 5.47
N HIS A 260 -2.73 9.37 5.33
CA HIS A 260 -2.97 8.57 4.14
C HIS A 260 -4.20 7.67 4.31
N GLU A 261 -4.78 7.25 3.21
CA GLU A 261 -5.98 6.40 3.10
C GLU A 261 -5.93 5.13 3.96
N ARG A 262 -4.74 4.53 4.09
CA ARG A 262 -4.49 3.25 4.79
C ARG A 262 -4.15 3.38 6.28
N TYR A 263 -3.92 4.61 6.78
CA TYR A 263 -3.45 4.81 8.16
C TYR A 263 -4.45 4.40 9.24
N SER A 264 -5.72 4.21 8.89
CA SER A 264 -6.75 3.68 9.78
C SER A 264 -6.86 2.15 9.79
N LEU A 265 -6.10 1.43 8.95
CA LEU A 265 -6.13 -0.03 8.81
C LEU A 265 -5.96 -0.80 10.15
N PRO A 266 -5.06 -0.38 11.08
CA PRO A 266 -4.90 -1.08 12.36
C PRO A 266 -6.16 -1.12 13.21
N LEU A 267 -7.14 -0.21 12.99
CA LEU A 267 -8.41 -0.21 13.73
C LEU A 267 -9.19 -1.52 13.57
N ILE A 268 -9.09 -2.19 12.42
CA ILE A 268 -9.77 -3.46 12.15
C ILE A 268 -9.27 -4.51 13.16
N VAL A 269 -7.96 -4.67 13.26
CA VAL A 269 -7.35 -5.66 14.15
C VAL A 269 -7.57 -5.31 15.63
N ILE A 270 -7.39 -4.03 15.98
CA ILE A 270 -7.62 -3.54 17.34
C ILE A 270 -9.08 -3.72 17.73
N GLY A 271 -10.03 -3.48 16.82
CA GLY A 271 -11.47 -3.67 17.06
C GLY A 271 -11.85 -5.13 17.29
N LEU A 272 -11.32 -6.07 16.48
CA LEU A 272 -11.53 -7.49 16.69
C LEU A 272 -10.91 -7.97 18.01
N LEU A 273 -9.68 -7.55 18.34
CA LEU A 273 -9.05 -7.83 19.61
C LEU A 273 -9.83 -7.20 20.79
N TRP A 274 -10.31 -5.97 20.65
CA TRP A 274 -11.18 -5.35 21.66
C TRP A 274 -12.42 -6.19 21.92
N TYR A 275 -13.08 -6.68 20.86
CA TYR A 275 -14.22 -7.57 21.00
C TYR A 275 -13.90 -8.86 21.76
N THR A 276 -12.72 -9.46 21.54
CA THR A 276 -12.35 -10.69 22.25
C THR A 276 -12.33 -10.51 23.78
N TYR A 277 -11.84 -9.36 24.24
CA TYR A 277 -11.81 -9.03 25.68
C TYR A 277 -13.16 -8.51 26.19
N SER A 278 -13.91 -7.84 25.32
CA SER A 278 -15.18 -7.19 25.64
C SER A 278 -16.24 -7.50 24.59
N PRO A 279 -16.83 -8.71 24.58
CA PRO A 279 -17.77 -9.12 23.55
C PRO A 279 -19.08 -8.33 23.65
N ARG A 280 -19.18 -7.28 22.82
CA ARG A 280 -20.34 -6.38 22.67
C ARG A 280 -20.60 -6.18 21.18
N ARG A 281 -21.85 -6.29 20.76
CA ARG A 281 -22.23 -6.13 19.34
C ARG A 281 -21.80 -4.78 18.77
N GLU A 282 -21.84 -3.74 19.58
CA GLU A 282 -21.48 -2.38 19.20
C GLU A 282 -20.02 -2.29 18.73
N ILE A 283 -19.10 -3.03 19.36
CA ILE A 283 -17.68 -3.08 18.94
C ILE A 283 -17.55 -3.76 17.57
N LEU A 284 -18.30 -4.83 17.31
CA LEU A 284 -18.30 -5.47 15.98
C LEU A 284 -18.86 -4.54 14.91
N PHE A 285 -19.95 -3.82 15.18
CA PHE A 285 -20.49 -2.85 14.24
C PHE A 285 -19.52 -1.71 13.95
N LEU A 286 -18.84 -1.19 14.97
CA LEU A 286 -17.78 -0.18 14.75
C LEU A 286 -16.64 -0.75 13.91
N THR A 287 -16.20 -1.98 14.18
CA THR A 287 -15.13 -2.64 13.44
C THR A 287 -15.52 -2.91 11.99
N ALA A 288 -16.78 -3.33 11.74
CA ALA A 288 -17.30 -3.50 10.39
C ALA A 288 -17.37 -2.16 9.64
N GLY A 289 -17.84 -1.10 10.30
CA GLY A 289 -17.85 0.25 9.72
C GLY A 289 -16.45 0.75 9.35
N VAL A 290 -15.45 0.50 10.19
CA VAL A 290 -14.04 0.78 9.88
C VAL A 290 -13.58 -0.04 8.69
N SER A 291 -13.82 -1.37 8.71
CA SER A 291 -13.38 -2.26 7.62
C SER A 291 -13.93 -1.81 6.27
N TYR A 292 -15.21 -1.43 6.23
CA TYR A 292 -15.83 -0.87 5.04
C TYR A 292 -15.21 0.47 4.64
N GLY A 293 -15.10 1.43 5.57
CA GLY A 293 -14.58 2.76 5.28
C GLY A 293 -13.12 2.75 4.82
N VAL A 294 -12.28 1.87 5.40
CA VAL A 294 -10.89 1.70 4.96
C VAL A 294 -10.81 1.04 3.59
N TYR A 295 -11.64 0.00 3.35
CA TYR A 295 -11.71 -0.65 2.05
C TYR A 295 -12.11 0.33 0.95
N GLU A 296 -13.20 1.08 1.14
CA GLU A 296 -13.64 2.07 0.16
C GLU A 296 -12.60 3.16 -0.07
N ASN A 297 -11.95 3.65 0.99
CA ASN A 297 -10.92 4.68 0.84
C ASN A 297 -9.72 4.18 0.02
N ILE A 298 -9.27 2.94 0.26
CA ILE A 298 -8.23 2.29 -0.53
C ILE A 298 -8.72 2.09 -1.97
N TRP A 299 -9.96 1.61 -2.15
CA TRP A 299 -10.54 1.32 -3.45
C TRP A 299 -10.72 2.57 -4.32
N GLU A 300 -11.15 3.70 -3.74
CA GLU A 300 -11.21 4.99 -4.44
C GLU A 300 -9.83 5.43 -4.95
N VAL A 301 -8.78 5.22 -4.17
CA VAL A 301 -7.41 5.51 -4.60
C VAL A 301 -7.00 4.59 -5.75
N PHE A 302 -7.30 3.29 -5.66
CA PHE A 302 -7.00 2.32 -6.72
C PHE A 302 -7.66 2.66 -8.05
N ASN A 303 -8.87 3.15 -8.03
CA ASN A 303 -9.61 3.48 -9.25
C ASN A 303 -9.36 4.90 -9.76
N ASP A 304 -8.44 5.64 -9.14
CA ASP A 304 -8.22 7.06 -9.42
C ASP A 304 -9.55 7.87 -9.34
N SER A 305 -10.46 7.37 -8.50
CA SER A 305 -11.83 7.87 -8.35
C SER A 305 -12.04 8.63 -7.04
N PHE A 306 -10.95 8.96 -6.33
CA PHE A 306 -11.03 9.69 -5.07
C PHE A 306 -11.70 11.05 -5.29
N ASP A 307 -12.98 11.12 -4.94
CA ASP A 307 -13.80 12.29 -5.11
C ASP A 307 -14.22 12.89 -3.75
N LYS A 308 -14.79 14.10 -3.85
CA LYS A 308 -15.27 14.82 -2.68
C LYS A 308 -16.49 14.16 -2.03
N THR A 309 -17.32 13.50 -2.80
CA THR A 309 -18.57 12.89 -2.33
C THR A 309 -18.27 11.59 -1.57
N GLY A 310 -17.44 10.72 -2.14
CA GLY A 310 -16.95 9.52 -1.46
C GLY A 310 -16.21 9.87 -0.17
N ALA A 311 -15.26 10.81 -0.23
CA ALA A 311 -14.54 11.30 0.93
C ALA A 311 -15.47 11.85 2.05
N LEU A 312 -16.58 12.52 1.69
CA LEU A 312 -17.57 12.99 2.65
C LEU A 312 -18.25 11.83 3.38
N TYR A 313 -18.77 10.84 2.64
CA TYR A 313 -19.46 9.70 3.25
C TYR A 313 -18.56 8.88 4.14
N ILE A 314 -17.36 8.55 3.66
CA ILE A 314 -16.37 7.79 4.44
C ILE A 314 -15.91 8.61 5.66
N GLY A 315 -15.65 9.90 5.50
CA GLY A 315 -15.26 10.79 6.60
C GLY A 315 -16.33 10.91 7.68
N LEU A 316 -17.62 10.99 7.30
CA LEU A 316 -18.74 10.95 8.23
C LEU A 316 -18.85 9.60 8.95
N LEU A 317 -18.70 8.49 8.21
CA LEU A 317 -18.68 7.14 8.80
C LEU A 317 -17.56 7.00 9.84
N MET A 318 -16.33 7.39 9.49
CA MET A 318 -15.18 7.31 10.40
C MET A 318 -15.35 8.22 11.62
N THR A 319 -16.00 9.38 11.45
CA THR A 319 -16.36 10.26 12.56
C THR A 319 -17.39 9.59 13.48
N ALA A 320 -18.44 9.01 12.94
CA ALA A 320 -19.46 8.29 13.71
C ALA A 320 -18.86 7.11 14.48
N VAL A 321 -18.00 6.33 13.82
CA VAL A 321 -17.25 5.22 14.45
C VAL A 321 -16.42 5.71 15.63
N SER A 322 -15.69 6.79 15.46
CA SER A 322 -14.83 7.31 16.53
C SER A 322 -15.61 7.87 17.73
N LEU A 323 -16.76 8.53 17.49
CA LEU A 323 -17.68 8.96 18.56
C LEU A 323 -18.32 7.77 19.26
N GLY A 324 -18.75 6.76 18.50
CA GLY A 324 -19.27 5.51 19.03
C GLY A 324 -18.27 4.79 19.93
N ALA A 325 -16.99 4.76 19.54
CA ALA A 325 -15.93 4.17 20.35
C ALA A 325 -15.74 4.89 21.70
N ILE A 326 -15.82 6.23 21.72
CA ILE A 326 -15.79 7.00 22.97
C ILE A 326 -17.01 6.67 23.83
N ALA A 327 -18.21 6.67 23.24
CA ALA A 327 -19.44 6.35 23.96
C ALA A 327 -19.41 4.95 24.56
N ILE A 328 -18.90 3.95 23.82
CA ILE A 328 -18.74 2.58 24.34
C ILE A 328 -17.75 2.56 25.50
N ASN A 329 -16.59 3.23 25.41
CA ASN A 329 -15.63 3.28 26.51
C ASN A 329 -16.27 3.91 27.78
N ILE A 330 -17.05 4.99 27.62
CA ILE A 330 -17.77 5.62 28.73
C ILE A 330 -18.86 4.68 29.29
N TYR A 331 -19.62 3.99 28.42
CA TYR A 331 -20.61 3.02 28.84
C TYR A 331 -20.00 1.87 29.65
N MET A 332 -18.86 1.37 29.18
CA MET A 332 -18.10 0.30 29.84
C MET A 332 -17.56 0.74 31.21
N SER A 333 -17.15 1.99 31.39
CA SER A 333 -16.72 2.53 32.68
C SER A 333 -17.86 2.56 33.73
N LYS A 334 -19.11 2.49 33.28
CA LYS A 334 -20.32 2.39 34.13
C LYS A 334 -20.82 0.95 34.34
N GLY A 335 -20.01 -0.06 34.03
CA GLY A 335 -20.35 -1.47 34.23
C GLY A 335 -21.22 -2.07 33.13
N GLY A 336 -21.14 -1.59 31.90
CA GLY A 336 -21.90 -2.08 30.74
C GLY A 336 -21.81 -3.60 30.54
N ARG A 337 -22.93 -4.26 30.17
CA ARG A 337 -23.04 -5.72 30.10
C ARG A 337 -22.39 -6.31 28.84
N LYS A 338 -21.71 -7.45 28.99
CA LYS A 338 -21.18 -8.27 27.86
C LYS A 338 -22.31 -9.15 27.28
N LEU A 339 -22.18 -9.51 26.01
CA LEU A 339 -23.10 -10.44 25.36
C LEU A 339 -23.02 -11.85 25.98
N PRO A 340 -24.16 -12.56 26.14
CA PRO A 340 -24.17 -13.97 26.46
C PRO A 340 -23.60 -14.80 25.30
N LEU A 341 -23.13 -16.01 25.58
CA LEU A 341 -22.36 -16.84 24.64
C LEU A 341 -23.08 -17.10 23.31
N ASN A 342 -24.37 -17.43 23.36
CA ASN A 342 -25.18 -17.68 22.15
C ASN A 342 -25.29 -16.46 21.23
N LEU A 343 -25.40 -15.26 21.78
CA LEU A 343 -25.41 -14.04 20.96
C LEU A 343 -24.03 -13.68 20.45
N ARG A 344 -22.95 -13.93 21.22
CA ARG A 344 -21.57 -13.76 20.72
C ARG A 344 -21.35 -14.58 19.45
N GLN A 345 -21.70 -15.87 19.51
CA GLN A 345 -21.57 -16.79 18.38
C GLN A 345 -22.35 -16.32 17.17
N ARG A 346 -23.62 -15.91 17.34
CA ARG A 346 -24.44 -15.41 16.22
C ARG A 346 -23.82 -14.18 15.53
N TYR A 347 -23.41 -13.18 16.31
CA TYR A 347 -22.83 -11.97 15.73
C TYR A 347 -21.48 -12.23 15.06
N THR A 348 -20.63 -13.09 15.65
CA THR A 348 -19.33 -13.41 15.04
C THR A 348 -19.46 -14.30 13.80
N CYS A 349 -20.41 -15.26 13.79
CA CYS A 349 -20.73 -16.01 12.58
C CYS A 349 -21.22 -15.10 11.45
N GLY A 350 -22.12 -14.14 11.79
CA GLY A 350 -22.57 -13.14 10.81
C GLY A 350 -21.42 -12.29 10.26
N ALA A 351 -20.50 -11.86 11.11
CA ALA A 351 -19.31 -11.11 10.68
C ALA A 351 -18.40 -11.96 9.77
N ALA A 352 -18.15 -13.23 10.13
CA ALA A 352 -17.34 -14.14 9.30
C ALA A 352 -17.96 -14.38 7.91
N ILE A 353 -19.26 -14.70 7.88
CA ILE A 353 -20.00 -14.92 6.62
C ILE A 353 -19.98 -13.65 5.77
N GLY A 354 -20.27 -12.50 6.39
CA GLY A 354 -20.25 -11.20 5.71
C GLY A 354 -18.88 -10.89 5.11
N SER A 355 -17.78 -11.09 5.84
CA SER A 355 -16.42 -10.89 5.34
C SER A 355 -16.11 -11.81 4.16
N VAL A 356 -16.46 -13.11 4.25
CA VAL A 356 -16.23 -14.07 3.16
C VAL A 356 -17.00 -13.66 1.91
N ILE A 357 -18.30 -13.35 2.03
CA ILE A 357 -19.14 -12.97 0.87
C ILE A 357 -18.62 -11.69 0.22
N PHE A 358 -18.30 -10.68 1.03
CA PHE A 358 -17.80 -9.40 0.52
C PHE A 358 -16.46 -9.56 -0.18
N THR A 359 -15.53 -10.32 0.41
CA THR A 359 -14.21 -10.57 -0.18
C THR A 359 -14.32 -11.38 -1.47
N LEU A 360 -15.09 -12.46 -1.50
CA LEU A 360 -15.28 -13.25 -2.73
C LEU A 360 -15.95 -12.42 -3.83
N GLY A 361 -16.90 -11.55 -3.49
CA GLY A 361 -17.48 -10.60 -4.42
C GLY A 361 -16.47 -9.59 -4.96
N GLY A 362 -15.64 -9.04 -4.09
CA GLY A 362 -14.58 -8.10 -4.47
C GLY A 362 -13.41 -8.71 -5.23
N MET A 363 -13.23 -10.05 -5.15
CA MET A 363 -12.22 -10.76 -5.96
C MET A 363 -12.64 -10.94 -7.43
N CYS A 364 -13.88 -10.66 -7.78
CA CYS A 364 -14.32 -10.67 -9.17
C CYS A 364 -13.72 -9.45 -9.88
N GLY A 365 -12.88 -9.67 -10.91
CA GLY A 365 -12.27 -8.59 -11.69
C GLY A 365 -10.93 -8.07 -11.12
N LEU A 366 -10.31 -8.77 -10.19
CA LEU A 366 -8.92 -8.54 -9.82
C LEU A 366 -8.02 -8.90 -11.00
N GLY A 367 -7.43 -7.94 -11.65
CA GLY A 367 -6.48 -7.99 -12.74
C GLY A 367 -5.87 -9.32 -13.20
N THR A 368 -5.04 -9.27 -14.20
CA THR A 368 -4.21 -10.39 -14.64
C THR A 368 -2.80 -10.26 -14.04
N LYS A 369 -2.14 -11.39 -13.84
CA LYS A 369 -0.73 -11.47 -13.46
C LYS A 369 0.19 -11.70 -14.67
N ASP A 370 -0.40 -11.83 -15.86
CA ASP A 370 0.35 -12.06 -17.07
C ASP A 370 0.81 -10.71 -17.64
N THR A 371 2.11 -10.56 -17.86
CA THR A 371 2.76 -9.35 -18.36
C THR A 371 3.67 -9.71 -19.54
N PRO A 372 3.87 -8.80 -20.52
CA PRO A 372 4.82 -9.02 -21.61
C PRO A 372 6.22 -9.32 -21.07
N GLN A 373 6.86 -10.37 -21.60
CA GLN A 373 8.17 -10.85 -21.16
C GLN A 373 9.27 -10.59 -22.19
N THR A 374 8.91 -10.42 -23.46
CA THR A 374 9.83 -10.07 -24.53
C THR A 374 9.90 -8.56 -24.70
N TYR A 375 10.96 -8.06 -25.33
CA TYR A 375 11.11 -6.63 -25.61
C TYR A 375 11.97 -6.36 -26.85
N CYS A 376 11.75 -5.18 -27.42
CA CYS A 376 12.59 -4.58 -28.44
C CYS A 376 13.50 -3.52 -27.80
N GLN A 377 14.77 -3.46 -28.18
CA GLN A 377 15.69 -2.43 -27.72
C GLN A 377 16.22 -1.60 -28.90
N PHE A 378 15.93 -0.31 -28.87
CA PHE A 378 16.47 0.66 -29.82
C PHE A 378 17.81 1.17 -29.28
N LYS A 379 18.91 0.83 -29.93
CA LYS A 379 20.26 1.21 -29.45
C LYS A 379 20.57 2.70 -29.67
N ASN A 380 20.02 3.30 -30.73
CA ASN A 380 20.32 4.69 -31.09
C ASN A 380 19.04 5.50 -31.37
N PRO A 381 19.07 6.83 -31.18
CA PRO A 381 18.03 7.69 -31.71
C PRO A 381 17.93 7.53 -33.23
N GLY A 382 16.71 7.42 -33.75
CA GLY A 382 16.43 7.19 -35.15
C GLY A 382 16.32 5.72 -35.56
N ASP A 383 16.69 4.76 -34.68
CA ASP A 383 16.37 3.35 -34.89
C ASP A 383 14.86 3.18 -34.92
N GLY A 384 14.36 2.35 -35.82
CA GLY A 384 12.91 2.21 -35.97
C GLY A 384 12.50 1.08 -36.88
N PHE A 385 11.18 0.85 -36.95
CA PHE A 385 10.58 -0.15 -37.82
C PHE A 385 9.21 0.31 -38.33
N VAL A 386 8.70 -0.34 -39.36
CA VAL A 386 7.43 -0.05 -40.00
C VAL A 386 6.50 -1.26 -39.81
N ILE A 387 5.30 -1.00 -39.30
CA ILE A 387 4.19 -1.96 -39.30
C ILE A 387 3.27 -1.60 -40.48
N GLU A 388 3.10 -2.52 -41.41
CA GLU A 388 2.23 -2.35 -42.58
C GLU A 388 1.02 -3.27 -42.51
N TYR A 389 -0.12 -2.73 -42.88
CA TYR A 389 -1.40 -3.42 -42.89
C TYR A 389 -1.76 -3.86 -44.33
N GLU A 390 -2.47 -4.97 -44.48
CA GLU A 390 -2.93 -5.45 -45.79
C GLU A 390 -3.80 -4.42 -46.52
N GLU A 391 -4.68 -3.73 -45.75
CA GLU A 391 -5.52 -2.63 -46.19
C GLU A 391 -5.38 -1.44 -45.25
N GLU A 392 -5.86 -0.27 -45.65
CA GLU A 392 -5.92 0.89 -44.74
C GLU A 392 -6.80 0.59 -43.52
N GLN A 393 -6.28 0.80 -42.34
CA GLN A 393 -6.93 0.51 -41.07
C GLN A 393 -7.35 1.79 -40.36
N SER A 394 -8.54 1.77 -39.76
CA SER A 394 -9.00 2.84 -38.86
C SER A 394 -8.43 2.59 -37.48
N ILE A 395 -7.32 3.22 -37.17
CA ILE A 395 -6.64 3.16 -35.87
C ILE A 395 -7.28 4.19 -34.94
N TYR A 396 -7.50 3.79 -33.68
CA TYR A 396 -8.04 4.72 -32.67
C TYR A 396 -7.11 4.87 -31.46
N ASN A 397 -6.50 3.77 -30.98
CA ASN A 397 -5.55 3.83 -29.87
C ASN A 397 -4.24 3.13 -30.19
N LEU A 398 -3.18 3.63 -29.55
CA LEU A 398 -1.88 2.99 -29.42
C LEU A 398 -1.65 2.66 -27.94
N THR A 399 -1.48 1.38 -27.63
CA THR A 399 -1.27 0.91 -26.26
C THR A 399 0.09 0.24 -26.18
N ALA A 400 1.00 0.79 -25.37
CA ALA A 400 2.37 0.34 -25.26
C ALA A 400 2.69 -0.10 -23.83
N TYR A 401 3.53 -1.12 -23.69
CA TYR A 401 4.04 -1.61 -22.41
C TYR A 401 5.57 -1.51 -22.36
N ALA A 402 6.08 -1.03 -21.22
CA ALA A 402 7.49 -1.07 -20.91
C ALA A 402 7.71 -1.65 -19.50
N GLY A 403 8.63 -2.56 -19.40
CA GLY A 403 8.96 -3.22 -18.13
C GLY A 403 10.39 -3.66 -18.06
N GLU A 404 10.71 -4.83 -18.56
CA GLU A 404 12.06 -5.34 -18.60
C GLU A 404 12.85 -4.76 -19.78
N GLY A 405 14.15 -4.66 -19.61
CA GLY A 405 15.07 -4.17 -20.62
C GLY A 405 16.43 -3.84 -20.06
N GLU A 406 17.38 -3.53 -20.94
CA GLU A 406 18.70 -3.04 -20.53
C GLU A 406 18.63 -1.54 -20.18
N TYR A 407 19.45 -1.15 -19.22
CA TYR A 407 19.59 0.23 -18.76
C TYR A 407 20.97 0.77 -19.05
N ASP A 408 21.02 2.01 -19.53
CA ASP A 408 22.27 2.75 -19.73
C ASP A 408 22.76 3.50 -18.47
N GLY A 409 22.18 3.24 -17.32
CA GLY A 409 22.49 3.94 -16.08
C GLY A 409 21.81 5.31 -15.94
N SER A 410 20.96 5.73 -16.86
CA SER A 410 20.33 7.05 -16.89
C SER A 410 18.92 7.12 -16.29
N TYR A 411 18.51 6.16 -15.46
CA TYR A 411 17.26 6.16 -14.70
C TYR A 411 15.96 5.88 -15.45
N LYS A 412 15.94 5.74 -16.75
CA LYS A 412 14.69 5.63 -17.50
C LYS A 412 14.59 4.30 -18.21
N ILE A 413 13.97 3.32 -17.56
CA ILE A 413 13.44 2.18 -18.28
C ILE A 413 12.30 2.66 -19.13
N GLY A 414 12.25 2.23 -20.37
CA GLY A 414 11.12 2.40 -21.23
C GLY A 414 11.45 3.05 -22.54
N TYR A 415 10.41 3.51 -23.17
CA TYR A 415 10.48 4.06 -24.51
C TYR A 415 10.30 5.58 -24.50
N ASP A 416 10.93 6.19 -25.49
CA ASP A 416 10.69 7.53 -25.98
C ASP A 416 10.67 7.40 -27.50
N ILE A 417 9.48 7.28 -28.06
CA ILE A 417 9.28 6.92 -29.47
C ILE A 417 8.30 7.87 -30.14
N THR A 418 8.52 8.10 -31.42
CA THR A 418 7.57 8.77 -32.29
C THR A 418 6.90 7.74 -33.20
N VAL A 419 5.55 7.73 -33.20
CA VAL A 419 4.74 6.93 -34.13
C VAL A 419 4.19 7.84 -35.20
N THR A 420 4.52 7.56 -36.47
CA THR A 420 4.08 8.32 -37.63
C THR A 420 3.21 7.44 -38.52
N ALA A 421 2.01 7.90 -38.84
CA ALA A 421 1.05 7.22 -39.69
C ALA A 421 1.14 7.71 -41.14
N TYR A 422 1.04 6.77 -42.11
CA TYR A 422 1.09 7.05 -43.53
C TYR A 422 -0.12 6.46 -44.27
N ASP A 423 -0.57 7.16 -45.30
CA ASP A 423 -1.57 6.66 -46.25
C ASP A 423 -0.95 5.67 -47.27
N SER A 424 -1.78 5.15 -48.16
CA SER A 424 -1.36 4.26 -49.26
C SER A 424 -0.44 4.92 -50.31
N ARG A 425 -0.27 6.24 -50.25
CA ARG A 425 0.60 7.03 -51.14
C ARG A 425 1.88 7.52 -50.45
N ASP A 426 2.17 7.01 -49.27
CA ASP A 426 3.31 7.43 -48.43
C ASP A 426 3.26 8.87 -47.91
N ASN A 427 2.07 9.51 -47.89
CA ASN A 427 1.95 10.80 -47.24
C ASN A 427 1.77 10.62 -45.75
N ILE A 428 2.40 11.48 -44.97
CA ILE A 428 2.22 11.54 -43.52
C ILE A 428 0.78 12.05 -43.23
N ILE A 429 0.03 11.27 -42.45
CA ILE A 429 -1.30 11.63 -42.00
C ILE A 429 -1.25 12.33 -40.66
N ASN A 430 -0.53 11.75 -39.70
CA ASN A 430 -0.38 12.26 -38.34
C ASN A 430 0.88 11.66 -37.68
N SER A 431 1.33 12.27 -36.61
CA SER A 431 2.45 11.79 -35.80
C SER A 431 2.19 12.08 -34.34
N ILE A 432 2.56 11.14 -33.46
CA ILE A 432 2.46 11.27 -32.01
C ILE A 432 3.71 10.78 -31.32
N GLY A 433 4.20 11.52 -30.34
CA GLY A 433 5.26 11.07 -29.44
C GLY A 433 4.68 10.26 -28.28
N LEU A 434 5.24 9.11 -28.02
CA LEU A 434 4.89 8.26 -26.88
C LEU A 434 6.09 8.17 -25.94
N THR A 435 5.86 8.53 -24.68
CA THR A 435 6.86 8.37 -23.62
C THR A 435 6.24 7.66 -22.45
N ASN A 436 6.90 6.66 -21.89
CA ASN A 436 6.36 6.04 -20.69
C ASN A 436 6.67 6.87 -19.44
N GLY A 437 5.64 7.25 -18.73
CA GLY A 437 5.76 7.86 -17.39
C GLY A 437 6.02 6.83 -16.28
N ASN A 438 5.59 5.58 -16.50
CA ASN A 438 5.66 4.48 -15.54
C ASN A 438 6.27 3.23 -16.20
N VAL A 439 7.00 2.42 -15.42
CA VAL A 439 7.50 1.12 -15.83
C VAL A 439 6.55 0.01 -15.38
N PHE A 440 6.62 -1.16 -16.03
CA PHE A 440 5.76 -2.31 -15.76
C PHE A 440 4.26 -1.97 -15.86
N SER A 441 3.92 -1.10 -16.79
CA SER A 441 2.55 -0.64 -16.98
C SER A 441 2.20 -0.40 -18.44
N TRP A 442 0.94 -0.61 -18.76
CA TRP A 442 0.37 -0.25 -20.04
C TRP A 442 0.03 1.23 -20.08
N GLN A 443 0.36 1.88 -21.19
CA GLN A 443 -0.03 3.24 -21.49
C GLN A 443 -0.77 3.28 -22.82
N CYS A 444 -1.90 3.95 -22.85
CA CYS A 444 -2.73 4.08 -24.02
C CYS A 444 -2.86 5.54 -24.40
N GLU A 445 -2.60 5.81 -25.66
CA GLU A 445 -2.76 7.14 -26.27
C GLU A 445 -3.78 7.07 -27.39
N VAL A 446 -4.65 8.10 -27.45
CA VAL A 446 -5.66 8.22 -28.50
C VAL A 446 -4.98 8.76 -29.77
N PHE A 447 -5.07 7.98 -30.86
CA PHE A 447 -4.43 8.27 -32.13
C PHE A 447 -5.38 7.99 -33.30
N PRO A 448 -6.44 8.77 -33.49
CA PRO A 448 -7.47 8.53 -34.48
C PRO A 448 -6.94 8.85 -35.90
N VAL A 449 -6.56 7.82 -36.64
CA VAL A 449 -6.04 7.92 -38.02
C VAL A 449 -6.54 6.75 -38.87
N THR A 450 -6.68 6.97 -40.19
CA THR A 450 -6.81 5.88 -41.15
C THR A 450 -5.49 5.75 -41.89
N ALA A 451 -4.77 4.65 -41.67
CA ALA A 451 -3.41 4.47 -42.16
C ALA A 451 -3.18 3.13 -42.84
N LYS A 452 -2.35 3.13 -43.87
CA LYS A 452 -1.83 1.92 -44.53
C LYS A 452 -0.64 1.34 -43.76
N LYS A 453 0.17 2.21 -43.16
CA LYS A 453 1.31 1.83 -42.35
C LYS A 453 1.59 2.84 -41.24
N ILE A 454 2.23 2.36 -40.15
CA ILE A 454 2.78 3.20 -39.10
C ILE A 454 4.27 2.93 -38.97
N LYS A 455 5.05 4.00 -38.80
CA LYS A 455 6.47 3.92 -38.51
C LYS A 455 6.73 4.28 -37.07
N ILE A 456 7.43 3.42 -36.35
CA ILE A 456 7.88 3.62 -34.99
C ILE A 456 9.36 3.99 -35.04
N THR A 457 9.75 5.11 -34.45
CA THR A 457 11.12 5.58 -34.40
C THR A 457 11.48 5.99 -32.98
N SER A 458 12.63 5.54 -32.50
CA SER A 458 13.11 5.95 -31.19
C SER A 458 13.70 7.36 -31.20
N ASP A 459 13.32 8.17 -30.24
CA ASP A 459 13.84 9.52 -30.05
C ASP A 459 15.03 9.53 -29.06
N LYS A 460 15.29 8.39 -28.40
CA LYS A 460 16.32 8.23 -27.38
C LYS A 460 17.12 6.94 -27.58
N ALA A 461 18.40 6.97 -27.22
CA ALA A 461 19.24 5.77 -27.15
C ALA A 461 18.76 4.83 -26.02
N ASP A 462 18.98 3.54 -26.23
CA ASP A 462 18.64 2.45 -25.30
C ASP A 462 17.17 2.44 -24.84
N SER A 463 16.26 2.93 -25.69
CA SER A 463 14.81 2.81 -25.49
C SER A 463 14.38 1.34 -25.51
N VAL A 464 13.48 0.96 -24.61
CA VAL A 464 12.94 -0.39 -24.49
C VAL A 464 11.44 -0.36 -24.61
N LEU A 465 10.89 -1.17 -25.51
CA LEU A 465 9.46 -1.37 -25.72
C LEU A 465 9.16 -2.87 -25.68
N ASN A 466 8.36 -3.31 -24.69
CA ASN A 466 8.00 -4.72 -24.60
C ASN A 466 6.91 -5.08 -25.59
N GLU A 467 5.82 -4.31 -25.62
CA GLU A 467 4.67 -4.65 -26.46
C GLU A 467 3.98 -3.38 -26.97
N LEU A 468 3.47 -3.44 -28.20
CA LEU A 468 2.68 -2.39 -28.83
C LEU A 468 1.40 -2.95 -29.43
N ILE A 469 0.26 -2.61 -28.83
CA ILE A 469 -1.06 -2.99 -29.32
C ILE A 469 -1.69 -1.79 -30.04
N VAL A 470 -2.08 -2.00 -31.29
CA VAL A 470 -2.82 -1.03 -32.08
C VAL A 470 -4.29 -1.46 -32.09
N THR A 471 -5.22 -0.58 -31.75
CA THR A 471 -6.65 -0.92 -31.71
C THR A 471 -7.50 0.06 -32.52
N GLY A 472 -8.62 -0.45 -33.05
CA GLY A 472 -9.67 0.35 -33.68
C GLY A 472 -10.65 0.93 -32.65
N GLU A 473 -11.65 1.72 -33.10
CA GLU A 473 -12.70 2.31 -32.26
C GLU A 473 -13.51 1.27 -31.46
N ASN A 474 -13.63 0.04 -31.98
CA ASN A 474 -14.31 -1.07 -31.32
C ASN A 474 -13.45 -1.77 -30.26
N GLY A 475 -12.22 -1.30 -30.04
CA GLY A 475 -11.26 -1.90 -29.12
C GLY A 475 -10.62 -3.20 -29.61
N ALA A 476 -10.90 -3.65 -30.83
CA ALA A 476 -10.27 -4.84 -31.41
C ALA A 476 -8.83 -4.53 -31.85
N ALA A 477 -7.91 -5.47 -31.57
CA ALA A 477 -6.53 -5.36 -32.04
C ALA A 477 -6.47 -5.37 -33.57
N ILE A 478 -5.60 -4.53 -34.12
CA ILE A 478 -5.31 -4.44 -35.54
C ILE A 478 -3.92 -5.02 -35.74
N HIS A 479 -3.84 -6.15 -36.46
CA HIS A 479 -2.59 -6.83 -36.72
C HIS A 479 -1.97 -6.31 -38.03
N GLY A 480 -0.66 -6.04 -38.00
CA GLY A 480 0.14 -5.67 -39.14
C GLY A 480 1.45 -6.45 -39.16
N ASN A 481 2.16 -6.40 -40.28
CA ASN A 481 3.45 -7.05 -40.44
C ASN A 481 4.58 -6.03 -40.38
N ILE A 482 5.69 -6.39 -39.75
CA ILE A 482 6.90 -5.58 -39.79
C ILE A 482 7.55 -5.76 -41.18
N THR A 483 7.64 -4.68 -41.93
CA THR A 483 8.15 -4.69 -43.34
C THR A 483 9.49 -4.05 -43.49
N GLU A 484 9.81 -3.05 -42.68
CA GLU A 484 11.06 -2.31 -42.74
C GLU A 484 11.67 -2.19 -41.33
N ILE A 485 12.97 -2.46 -41.22
CA ILE A 485 13.72 -2.29 -39.97
C ILE A 485 14.93 -1.40 -40.29
N THR A 486 15.10 -0.33 -39.55
CA THR A 486 16.19 0.64 -39.70
C THR A 486 16.92 0.80 -38.39
N GLY A 487 18.23 0.58 -38.35
CA GLY A 487 19.07 0.76 -37.18
C GLY A 487 19.51 -0.54 -36.51
N ASP A 488 19.95 -0.45 -35.26
CA ASP A 488 20.51 -1.56 -34.48
C ASP A 488 19.60 -1.90 -33.29
N PHE A 489 19.22 -3.18 -33.18
CA PHE A 489 18.36 -3.73 -32.16
C PHE A 489 19.04 -4.84 -31.32
N GLY A 490 20.32 -5.13 -31.62
CA GLY A 490 21.04 -6.21 -30.96
C GLY A 490 20.32 -7.55 -31.06
N GLU A 491 20.15 -8.22 -29.92
CA GLU A 491 19.44 -9.51 -29.82
C GLU A 491 17.91 -9.34 -29.65
N HIS A 492 17.43 -8.11 -29.43
CA HIS A 492 16.03 -7.80 -29.10
C HIS A 492 15.31 -7.15 -30.29
N SER A 493 14.86 -8.01 -31.19
CA SER A 493 14.23 -7.64 -32.48
C SER A 493 12.91 -6.85 -32.30
N PRO A 494 12.57 -5.97 -33.26
CA PRO A 494 11.23 -5.34 -33.32
C PRO A 494 10.06 -6.33 -33.33
N ALA A 495 10.24 -7.57 -33.80
CA ALA A 495 9.20 -8.60 -33.75
C ALA A 495 8.71 -8.89 -32.32
N ASN A 496 9.57 -8.70 -31.32
CA ASN A 496 9.22 -8.88 -29.91
C ASN A 496 8.18 -7.86 -29.38
N THR A 497 7.87 -6.82 -30.13
CA THR A 497 6.83 -5.85 -29.76
C THR A 497 5.43 -6.22 -30.19
N LEU A 498 5.29 -7.30 -30.95
CA LEU A 498 4.02 -7.78 -31.52
C LEU A 498 3.76 -9.27 -31.23
N ASP A 499 4.66 -9.96 -30.54
CA ASP A 499 4.63 -11.41 -30.39
C ASP A 499 3.63 -11.89 -29.32
N GLU A 500 3.25 -11.00 -28.40
CA GLU A 500 2.33 -11.31 -27.31
C GLU A 500 0.95 -10.62 -27.42
N VAL A 501 0.68 -9.89 -28.53
CA VAL A 501 -0.58 -9.15 -28.74
C VAL A 501 -1.84 -10.03 -28.56
N GLU A 502 -1.78 -11.30 -28.96
CA GLU A 502 -2.90 -12.22 -28.83
C GLU A 502 -3.12 -12.70 -27.38
N THR A 503 -2.09 -12.65 -26.54
CA THR A 503 -2.13 -13.07 -25.14
C THR A 503 -2.83 -12.02 -24.27
N PHE A 504 -2.71 -10.74 -24.65
CA PHE A 504 -3.31 -9.63 -23.94
C PHE A 504 -4.57 -9.17 -24.69
N PRO A 505 -5.74 -9.15 -24.04
CA PRO A 505 -6.95 -8.65 -24.68
C PRO A 505 -6.77 -7.18 -25.05
N PRO A 506 -7.42 -6.70 -26.12
CA PRO A 506 -7.38 -5.31 -26.53
C PRO A 506 -7.81 -4.43 -25.36
N ILE A 507 -6.91 -3.53 -24.94
CA ILE A 507 -7.14 -2.68 -23.77
C ILE A 507 -7.99 -1.50 -24.20
N ASN A 508 -9.30 -1.63 -24.06
CA ASN A 508 -10.19 -0.48 -24.07
C ASN A 508 -10.17 0.10 -22.65
N LEU A 509 -9.37 1.16 -22.45
CA LEU A 509 -9.18 1.77 -21.13
C LEU A 509 -10.45 2.40 -20.56
N ASP A 510 -11.46 2.67 -21.38
CA ASP A 510 -12.75 3.22 -20.92
C ASP A 510 -13.58 2.24 -20.06
N GLY A 511 -13.20 0.96 -19.99
CA GLY A 511 -13.92 -0.08 -19.25
C GLY A 511 -13.12 -0.84 -18.19
N TYR A 512 -11.79 -0.65 -18.11
CA TYR A 512 -10.92 -1.36 -17.17
C TYR A 512 -10.10 -0.41 -16.33
N SER A 513 -9.99 -0.69 -15.04
CA SER A 513 -9.10 0.05 -14.15
C SER A 513 -7.64 -0.15 -14.58
N LYS A 514 -6.84 0.90 -14.52
CA LYS A 514 -5.41 0.90 -14.89
C LYS A 514 -4.60 -0.22 -14.22
N TYR A 515 -5.02 -0.67 -13.04
CA TYR A 515 -4.35 -1.73 -12.28
C TYR A 515 -4.59 -3.15 -12.82
N TYR A 516 -5.56 -3.35 -13.72
CA TYR A 516 -5.95 -4.70 -14.17
C TYR A 516 -4.83 -5.41 -14.93
N TYR A 517 -4.07 -4.67 -15.74
CA TYR A 517 -3.00 -5.18 -16.61
C TYR A 517 -1.62 -4.54 -16.32
N SER A 518 -1.50 -3.79 -15.22
CA SER A 518 -0.30 -2.99 -14.95
C SER A 518 0.07 -3.08 -13.48
N THR A 519 1.35 -2.85 -13.18
CA THR A 519 1.74 -2.45 -11.83
C THR A 519 1.09 -1.12 -11.48
N TYR A 520 0.74 -0.96 -10.22
CA TYR A 520 -0.02 0.18 -9.77
C TYR A 520 0.64 0.85 -8.57
N PHE A 521 0.70 2.17 -8.62
CA PHE A 521 1.16 3.05 -7.55
C PHE A 521 2.51 2.61 -6.94
N ASP A 522 2.55 2.22 -5.66
CA ASP A 522 3.80 1.85 -4.98
C ASP A 522 4.46 0.57 -5.55
N GLU A 523 3.73 -0.30 -6.25
CA GLU A 523 4.30 -1.46 -6.92
C GLU A 523 5.32 -1.07 -7.99
N ILE A 524 5.08 0.03 -8.69
CA ILE A 524 5.98 0.60 -9.70
C ILE A 524 7.32 0.94 -9.05
N TYR A 525 7.27 1.60 -7.90
CA TYR A 525 8.48 2.00 -7.17
C TYR A 525 9.21 0.80 -6.58
N PHE A 526 8.47 -0.18 -6.07
CA PHE A 526 9.05 -1.41 -5.52
C PHE A 526 9.81 -2.20 -6.59
N LEU A 527 9.21 -2.43 -7.72
CA LEU A 527 9.85 -3.17 -8.80
C LEU A 527 11.06 -2.41 -9.36
N ARG A 528 10.90 -1.12 -9.60
CA ARG A 528 11.93 -0.28 -10.16
C ARG A 528 13.14 -0.14 -9.23
N SER A 529 12.95 0.29 -7.99
CA SER A 529 14.04 0.49 -7.04
C SER A 529 14.80 -0.81 -6.76
N GLY A 530 14.08 -1.92 -6.67
CA GLY A 530 14.71 -3.22 -6.53
C GLY A 530 15.57 -3.59 -7.75
N TYR A 531 15.12 -3.34 -8.97
CA TYR A 531 15.90 -3.59 -10.20
C TYR A 531 17.16 -2.72 -10.23
N GLU A 532 17.02 -1.42 -10.02
CA GLU A 532 18.12 -0.46 -9.96
C GLU A 532 19.16 -0.90 -8.91
N PHE A 533 18.71 -1.34 -7.74
CA PHE A 533 19.59 -1.82 -6.67
C PHE A 533 20.40 -3.06 -7.09
N ILE A 534 19.79 -4.01 -7.79
CA ILE A 534 20.46 -5.25 -8.24
C ILE A 534 21.48 -4.95 -9.31
N GLN A 535 21.16 -4.05 -10.23
CA GLN A 535 22.04 -3.67 -11.32
C GLN A 535 23.14 -2.69 -10.87
N GLY A 536 23.07 -2.19 -9.63
CA GLY A 536 24.01 -1.20 -9.12
C GLY A 536 23.78 0.20 -9.68
N TYR A 537 22.57 0.44 -10.20
CA TYR A 537 22.18 1.76 -10.71
C TYR A 537 21.81 2.70 -9.55
N PRO A 538 22.00 4.01 -9.71
CA PRO A 538 21.49 4.99 -8.76
C PRO A 538 19.95 4.91 -8.72
N MET A 539 19.36 4.96 -7.51
CA MET A 539 17.92 4.88 -7.35
C MET A 539 17.23 6.15 -7.85
N TYR A 540 16.22 5.98 -8.71
CA TYR A 540 15.38 7.08 -9.19
C TYR A 540 14.41 7.57 -8.13
N GLU A 541 13.78 6.65 -7.42
CA GLU A 541 12.82 6.96 -6.38
C GLU A 541 13.44 6.75 -5.00
N THR A 542 13.48 7.80 -4.20
CA THR A 542 14.14 7.80 -2.89
C THR A 542 13.15 7.76 -1.72
N THR A 543 11.85 7.95 -1.99
CA THR A 543 10.82 8.00 -0.94
C THR A 543 10.29 6.61 -0.57
N HIS A 544 10.43 5.62 -1.47
CA HIS A 544 10.04 4.23 -1.24
C HIS A 544 11.26 3.31 -1.42
N PRO A 545 12.17 3.27 -0.45
CA PRO A 545 13.37 2.44 -0.54
C PRO A 545 13.01 0.96 -0.39
N HIS A 546 13.52 0.17 -1.28
CA HIS A 546 13.29 -1.28 -1.32
C HIS A 546 14.55 -2.08 -1.38
#